data_93e7e1272695bd76154e421587d0ccb7
#
_entry.id   93e7e1272695bd76154e421587d0ccb7
#
_cell.length_a   1.000
_cell.length_b   1.000
_cell.length_c   1.000
_cell.angle_alpha   90.00
_cell.angle_beta   90.00
_cell.angle_gamma   90.00
#
_symmetry.space_group_name_H-M   'P 1'
#
loop_
_entity.id
_entity.type
_entity.pdbx_description
1 polymer ?
#
loop_
_entity_poly.entity_id
_entity_poly.type
_entity_poly.pdbx_seq_one_letter_code
_entity_poly.pdbx_strand_id
1 'polypeptide(L)'
;MNAAFKALADPTRREILRVLRNGPRTSGEIADQFPTAWATVSRHLAQLRDAGLIISERQGQQIVYELNTTVFDDLIEHMLDWVKPGAKAKPSGKSGKRGGNRHA
;
A
#
# COMPACT_ATOMS: atom_id res chain seq x y z
N MET A 1 -0.33 -5.77 11.59
CA MET A 1 0.60 -5.87 10.45
C MET A 1 0.52 -7.17 9.67
N ASN A 2 0.18 -8.27 10.33
CA ASN A 2 0.10 -9.56 9.61
C ASN A 2 -0.84 -9.52 8.42
N ALA A 3 -2.02 -8.91 8.57
CA ALA A 3 -2.98 -8.84 7.49
C ALA A 3 -2.42 -8.04 6.30
N ALA A 4 -1.67 -6.97 6.58
CA ALA A 4 -1.09 -6.15 5.53
C ALA A 4 -0.04 -6.94 4.73
N PHE A 5 0.86 -7.64 5.42
CA PHE A 5 1.87 -8.43 4.72
C PHE A 5 1.26 -9.58 3.94
N LYS A 6 0.24 -10.21 4.51
CA LYS A 6 -0.47 -11.27 3.82
C LYS A 6 -1.13 -10.75 2.54
N ALA A 7 -1.74 -9.57 2.62
CA ALA A 7 -2.35 -8.97 1.45
C ALA A 7 -1.31 -8.66 0.37
N LEU A 8 -0.10 -8.24 0.77
CA LEU A 8 0.96 -7.92 -0.17
C LEU A 8 1.60 -9.15 -0.80
N ALA A 9 1.30 -10.34 -0.31
CA ALA A 9 1.90 -11.56 -0.85
C ALA A 9 1.33 -11.95 -2.21
N ASP A 10 0.17 -11.45 -2.59
CA ASP A 10 -0.46 -11.79 -3.85
C ASP A 10 -0.07 -10.81 -4.96
N PRO A 11 0.39 -11.30 -6.12
CA PRO A 11 0.81 -10.39 -7.19
C PRO A 11 -0.30 -9.54 -7.77
N THR A 12 -1.52 -10.05 -7.84
CA THR A 12 -2.64 -9.25 -8.35
C THR A 12 -2.96 -8.10 -7.41
N ARG A 13 -2.92 -8.35 -6.11
CA ARG A 13 -3.17 -7.28 -5.16
C ARG A 13 -2.07 -6.21 -5.21
N ARG A 14 -0.82 -6.62 -5.40
CA ARG A 14 0.25 -5.64 -5.60
C ARG A 14 0.02 -4.79 -6.84
N GLU A 15 -0.51 -5.40 -7.90
CA GLU A 15 -0.81 -4.67 -9.13
C GLU A 15 -1.93 -3.65 -8.92
N ILE A 16 -2.95 -4.01 -8.17
CA ILE A 16 -4.01 -3.07 -7.81
C ILE A 16 -3.43 -1.87 -7.08
N LEU A 17 -2.51 -2.11 -6.15
CA LEU A 17 -1.89 -1.01 -5.43
C LEU A 17 -1.08 -0.10 -6.35
N ARG A 18 -0.44 -0.67 -7.38
CA ARG A 18 0.27 0.14 -8.38
C ARG A 18 -0.68 1.03 -9.15
N VAL A 19 -1.84 0.50 -9.52
CA VAL A 19 -2.84 1.30 -10.21
C VAL A 19 -3.27 2.49 -9.33
N LEU A 20 -3.48 2.25 -8.05
CA LEU A 20 -3.93 3.30 -7.13
C LEU A 20 -2.82 4.28 -6.77
N ARG A 21 -1.57 3.93 -7.05
CA ARG A 21 -0.47 4.84 -6.80
C ARG A 21 -0.61 6.14 -7.59
N ASN A 22 -1.30 6.07 -8.72
CA ASN A 22 -1.50 7.23 -9.59
C ASN A 22 -2.72 8.07 -9.19
N GLY A 23 -3.40 7.69 -8.13
CA GLY A 23 -4.55 8.43 -7.62
C GLY A 23 -5.77 7.54 -7.45
N PRO A 24 -6.84 8.09 -6.88
CA PRO A 24 -8.06 7.31 -6.65
C PRO A 24 -8.67 6.79 -7.94
N ARG A 25 -9.31 5.61 -7.84
CA ARG A 25 -9.98 4.98 -8.98
C ARG A 25 -11.27 4.34 -8.49
N THR A 26 -12.27 4.34 -9.38
CA THR A 26 -13.50 3.59 -9.09
C THR A 26 -13.24 2.10 -9.23
N SER A 27 -14.12 1.29 -8.62
CA SER A 27 -14.01 -0.16 -8.75
C SER A 27 -14.06 -0.60 -10.22
N GLY A 28 -14.89 0.07 -11.04
CA GLY A 28 -14.95 -0.24 -12.47
C GLY A 28 -13.65 0.05 -13.19
N GLU A 29 -13.04 1.19 -12.89
CA GLU A 29 -11.76 1.54 -13.49
C GLU A 29 -10.67 0.54 -13.12
N ILE A 30 -10.69 0.08 -11.87
CA ILE A 30 -9.72 -0.92 -11.43
C ILE A 30 -9.96 -2.23 -12.17
N ALA A 31 -11.20 -2.69 -12.22
CA ALA A 31 -11.52 -3.96 -12.86
C ALA A 31 -11.14 -3.97 -14.34
N ASP A 32 -11.25 -2.83 -15.01
CA ASP A 32 -10.90 -2.72 -16.42
C ASP A 32 -9.41 -2.96 -16.69
N GLN A 33 -8.59 -2.86 -15.66
CA GLN A 33 -7.14 -3.07 -15.80
C GLN A 33 -6.75 -4.56 -15.78
N PHE A 34 -7.70 -5.44 -15.46
CA PHE A 34 -7.37 -6.86 -15.25
C PHE A 34 -8.23 -7.76 -16.12
N PRO A 35 -7.62 -8.83 -16.65
CA PRO A 35 -8.39 -9.78 -17.48
C PRO A 35 -9.21 -10.75 -16.64
N THR A 36 -9.11 -10.71 -15.32
CA THR A 36 -9.84 -11.62 -14.45
C THR A 36 -11.29 -11.19 -14.26
N ALA A 37 -12.10 -12.13 -13.74
CA ALA A 37 -13.51 -11.84 -13.49
C ALA A 37 -13.67 -10.73 -12.44
N TRP A 38 -14.74 -9.99 -12.60
CA TRP A 38 -15.10 -8.91 -11.67
C TRP A 38 -15.11 -9.39 -10.21
N ALA A 39 -15.69 -10.58 -9.97
CA ALA A 39 -15.80 -11.10 -8.62
C ALA A 39 -14.43 -11.33 -7.99
N THR A 40 -13.44 -11.74 -8.79
CA THR A 40 -12.08 -11.94 -8.31
C THR A 40 -11.44 -10.61 -7.92
N VAL A 41 -11.59 -9.60 -8.77
CA VAL A 41 -11.06 -8.26 -8.46
C VAL A 41 -11.72 -7.72 -7.21
N SER A 42 -13.03 -7.86 -7.10
CA SER A 42 -13.78 -7.39 -5.96
C SER A 42 -13.31 -8.03 -4.66
N ARG A 43 -13.00 -9.34 -4.70
CA ARG A 43 -12.48 -10.04 -3.52
C ARG A 43 -11.11 -9.52 -3.12
N HIS A 44 -10.25 -9.24 -4.09
CA HIS A 44 -8.93 -8.67 -3.81
C HIS A 44 -9.06 -7.28 -3.19
N LEU A 45 -9.98 -6.47 -3.70
CA LEU A 45 -10.22 -5.14 -3.14
C LEU A 45 -10.70 -5.24 -1.69
N ALA A 46 -11.59 -6.18 -1.40
CA ALA A 46 -12.06 -6.37 -0.04
C ALA A 46 -10.92 -6.77 0.90
N GLN A 47 -10.04 -7.65 0.44
CA GLN A 47 -8.90 -8.08 1.25
C GLN A 47 -7.92 -6.93 1.50
N LEU A 48 -7.67 -6.11 0.50
CA LEU A 48 -6.81 -4.94 0.67
C LEU A 48 -7.42 -3.94 1.64
N ARG A 49 -8.72 -3.70 1.52
CA ARG A 49 -9.42 -2.80 2.42
C ARG A 49 -9.40 -3.32 3.85
N ASP A 50 -9.70 -4.61 4.04
CA ASP A 50 -9.72 -5.20 5.37
C ASP A 50 -8.35 -5.18 6.02
N ALA A 51 -7.29 -5.24 5.22
CA ALA A 51 -5.92 -5.14 5.72
C ALA A 51 -5.50 -3.70 5.99
N GLY A 52 -6.33 -2.73 5.65
CA GLY A 52 -6.04 -1.32 5.89
C GLY A 52 -5.15 -0.67 4.84
N LEU A 53 -4.84 -1.38 3.75
CA LEU A 53 -3.93 -0.84 2.74
C LEU A 53 -4.61 0.14 1.79
N ILE A 54 -5.92 0.04 1.64
CA ILE A 54 -6.68 0.97 0.83
C ILE A 54 -7.91 1.43 1.61
N ILE A 55 -8.42 2.58 1.21
CA ILE A 55 -9.61 3.18 1.77
C ILE A 55 -10.67 3.19 0.67
N SER A 56 -11.91 2.91 1.01
CA SER A 56 -13.00 2.98 0.05
C SER A 56 -14.02 4.01 0.48
N GLU A 57 -14.59 4.70 -0.49
CA GLU A 57 -15.60 5.71 -0.23
C GLU A 57 -16.69 5.62 -1.30
N ARG A 58 -17.94 5.63 -0.86
CA ARG A 58 -19.04 5.61 -1.80
C ARG A 58 -19.28 7.01 -2.33
N GLN A 59 -19.32 7.12 -3.64
CA GLN A 59 -19.63 8.39 -4.32
C GLN A 59 -20.73 8.13 -5.32
N GLY A 60 -21.96 8.47 -4.95
CA GLY A 60 -23.12 8.14 -5.74
C GLY A 60 -23.31 6.64 -5.82
N GLN A 61 -23.33 6.10 -7.03
CA GLN A 61 -23.48 4.67 -7.24
C GLN A 61 -22.14 3.96 -7.40
N GLN A 62 -21.05 4.71 -7.26
CA GLN A 62 -19.72 4.15 -7.45
C GLN A 62 -18.99 4.08 -6.13
N ILE A 63 -18.04 3.15 -6.05
CA ILE A 63 -17.12 3.06 -4.93
C ILE A 63 -15.75 3.47 -5.45
N VAL A 64 -15.13 4.43 -4.77
CA VAL A 64 -13.80 4.93 -5.12
C VAL A 64 -12.81 4.41 -4.10
N TYR A 65 -11.68 3.91 -4.59
CA TYR A 65 -10.61 3.38 -3.75
C TYR A 65 -9.37 4.25 -3.88
N GLU A 66 -8.64 4.36 -2.77
CA GLU A 66 -7.35 5.04 -2.78
C GLU A 66 -6.41 4.40 -1.77
N LEU A 67 -5.12 4.65 -1.94
CA LEU A 67 -4.12 4.11 -1.01
C LEU A 67 -4.26 4.74 0.36
N ASN A 68 -4.07 3.93 1.40
CA ASN A 68 -3.96 4.43 2.76
C ASN A 68 -2.48 4.69 3.04
N THR A 69 -2.02 5.90 2.73
CA THR A 69 -0.60 6.21 2.80
C THR A 69 -0.03 6.12 4.21
N THR A 70 -0.85 6.38 5.23
CA THR A 70 -0.39 6.26 6.61
C THR A 70 0.03 4.84 6.94
N VAL A 71 -0.75 3.85 6.49
CA VAL A 71 -0.41 2.45 6.72
C VAL A 71 0.87 2.06 5.98
N PHE A 72 1.05 2.57 4.77
CA PHE A 72 2.27 2.29 4.02
C PHE A 72 3.49 2.88 4.70
N ASP A 73 3.38 4.07 5.26
CA ASP A 73 4.47 4.67 6.02
C ASP A 73 4.86 3.79 7.21
N ASP A 74 3.86 3.26 7.92
CA ASP A 74 4.10 2.37 9.05
C ASP A 74 4.79 1.08 8.61
N LEU A 75 4.37 0.52 7.47
CA LEU A 75 4.98 -0.69 6.94
C LEU A 75 6.45 -0.48 6.60
N ILE A 76 6.75 0.65 5.99
CA ILE A 76 8.13 0.97 5.64
C ILE A 76 8.98 1.04 6.90
N GLU A 77 8.48 1.68 7.95
CA GLU A 77 9.21 1.78 9.21
C GLU A 77 9.50 0.42 9.81
N HIS A 78 8.51 -0.47 9.80
CA HIS A 78 8.71 -1.82 10.32
C HIS A 78 9.74 -2.59 9.51
N MET A 79 9.70 -2.42 8.19
CA MET A 79 10.63 -3.13 7.32
C MET A 79 12.06 -2.65 7.52
N LEU A 80 12.24 -1.37 7.78
CA LEU A 80 13.57 -0.82 8.06
C LEU A 80 14.14 -1.41 9.34
N ASP A 81 13.30 -1.62 10.35
CA ASP A 81 13.73 -2.25 11.59
C ASP A 81 14.27 -3.66 11.35
N TRP A 82 13.64 -4.39 10.44
CA TRP A 82 14.05 -5.76 10.16
C TRP A 82 15.34 -5.82 9.37
N VAL A 83 15.53 -4.87 8.46
CA VAL A 83 16.68 -4.89 7.57
C VAL A 83 17.89 -4.24 8.22
N LYS A 84 17.65 -3.19 8.99
CA LYS A 84 18.74 -2.43 9.62
C LYS A 84 18.38 -2.08 11.06
N PRO A 85 18.32 -3.09 11.91
CA PRO A 85 17.94 -2.82 13.30
C PRO A 85 18.84 -1.81 13.99
N GLY A 86 20.11 -1.76 13.63
CA GLY A 86 21.04 -0.81 14.22
C GLY A 86 20.87 0.61 13.71
N ALA A 87 20.27 0.76 12.53
CA ALA A 87 20.10 2.08 11.93
C ALA A 87 19.15 2.97 12.76
N LYS A 88 18.16 2.37 13.38
CA LYS A 88 17.23 3.13 14.20
C LYS A 88 17.82 3.53 15.53
N ALA A 89 18.75 2.76 16.01
CA ALA A 89 19.43 3.10 17.24
C ALA A 89 20.31 4.32 17.09
N LYS A 90 20.72 4.67 15.88
CA LYS A 90 21.51 5.84 15.62
C LYS A 90 20.61 7.06 15.53
N PRO A 91 21.04 8.09 16.09
CA PRO A 91 20.21 9.28 16.03
C PRO A 91 20.28 9.98 14.68
N SER A 92 20.66 9.87 14.48
CA SER A 92 20.45 10.26 13.77
C SER A 92 20.51 10.81 13.15
N GLY A 93 20.76 10.82 12.93
CA GLY A 93 20.46 10.86 12.17
C GLY A 93 20.33 11.42 11.59
N LYS A 94 20.60 11.67 11.31
CA LYS A 94 20.13 11.80 10.65
C LYS A 94 19.85 12.09 9.97
N SER A 95 20.38 12.27 9.90
CA SER A 95 19.85 12.15 9.20
C SER A 95 19.58 12.49 8.54
N GLY A 96 20.23 12.91 8.98
CA GLY A 96 19.87 12.80 8.09
C GLY A 96 19.77 13.23 7.39
N LYS A 97 19.77 13.02 7.05
CA LYS A 97 19.62 13.02 6.30
C LYS A 97 19.62 13.12 5.56
N ARG A 98 20.02 13.13 5.54
CA ARG A 98 20.01 12.90 4.76
C ARG A 98 20.15 12.97 4.12
N GLY A 99 20.88 12.94 4.66
CA GLY A 99 20.97 12.45 3.86
C GLY A 99 21.33 12.52 3.49
N GLY A 100 21.76 12.51 3.79
CA GLY A 100 21.98 12.05 3.14
C GLY A 100 22.45 12.11 2.98
N ASN A 101 22.71 11.97 2.92
CA ASN A 101 23.00 11.63 2.75
C ASN A 101 23.44 11.74 2.62
N ARG A 102 23.70 11.49 2.12
CA ARG A 102 23.81 11.28 1.90
C ARG A 102 24.27 11.27 1.84
N HIS A 103 24.87 11.07 2.26
CA HIS A 103 25.02 10.79 2.29
C HIS A 103 25.19 10.74 2.25
N ALA A 104 25.83 11.00 2.24
CA ALA A 104 25.67 10.60 2.16
C ALA A 104 25.76 10.65 2.10
#